data_6ba073bbd5543eb714b0285bd26d4dbf
#
_entry.id   6ba073bbd5543eb714b0285bd26d4dbf
#
_cell.length_a   1.000
_cell.length_b   1.000
_cell.length_c   1.000
_cell.angle_alpha   90.00
_cell.angle_beta   90.00
_cell.angle_gamma   90.00
#
_symmetry.space_group_name_H-M   'P 1'
#
loop_
_entity.id
_entity.type
_entity.pdbx_description
1 polymer ?
#
loop_
_entity_poly.entity_id
_entity_poly.type
_entity_poly.pdbx_seq_one_letter_code
_entity_poly.pdbx_strand_id
1 'polypeptide(L)'
;VCFTGNAGRTHFEYRTAVIGEAEGGFQKKLKELSLHADVEKCPGSIKPKIAFLFTGQGSQYTGMGWELYETRPVFREAMDLCDKILSQYMDKPLLEILYPDEFKKRDKGIKYQTESTDIIHETAYTQPAIFAIEYSLAELWKSWGIEPSVVMGHSVGENVAAHLAGVFTLEDALKMVAMRGCLMQSLPKNGRMVVALAN
;
A
#
# COMPACT_ATOMS: atom_id res chain seq x y z
N VAL A 1 0.87 -23.36 14.99
CA VAL A 1 -0.56 -23.75 14.97
C VAL A 1 -1.29 -23.10 13.81
N CYS A 2 -1.31 -21.76 13.67
CA CYS A 2 -2.04 -21.07 12.59
C CYS A 2 -1.54 -21.49 11.19
N PHE A 3 -0.25 -21.56 10.96
CA PHE A 3 0.31 -22.01 9.68
C PHE A 3 -0.16 -23.42 9.32
N THR A 4 -0.06 -24.38 10.26
CA THR A 4 -0.51 -25.76 10.03
C THR A 4 -2.01 -25.83 9.80
N GLY A 5 -2.80 -25.02 10.52
CA GLY A 5 -4.25 -24.93 10.34
C GLY A 5 -4.64 -24.38 8.97
N ASN A 6 -3.91 -23.35 8.50
CA ASN A 6 -4.24 -22.64 7.27
C ASN A 6 -3.66 -23.29 6.00
N ALA A 7 -2.49 -23.91 6.08
CA ALA A 7 -1.79 -24.45 4.91
C ALA A 7 -1.71 -25.97 4.88
N GLY A 8 -1.74 -26.66 6.04
CA GLY A 8 -1.52 -28.10 6.16
C GLY A 8 -2.79 -28.95 6.32
N ARG A 9 -3.97 -28.35 6.28
CA ARG A 9 -5.25 -29.05 6.44
C ARG A 9 -6.12 -28.96 5.19
N THR A 10 -6.99 -29.95 5.02
CA THR A 10 -7.98 -29.97 3.92
C THR A 10 -8.91 -28.76 4.05
N HIS A 11 -9.08 -28.04 2.95
CA HIS A 11 -9.99 -26.92 2.86
C HIS A 11 -11.39 -27.40 2.46
N PHE A 12 -12.31 -27.43 3.43
CA PHE A 12 -13.70 -27.79 3.18
C PHE A 12 -14.49 -26.62 2.53
N GLU A 13 -15.69 -26.92 2.02
CA GLU A 13 -16.55 -25.91 1.38
C GLU A 13 -17.04 -24.83 2.35
N TYR A 14 -17.25 -25.18 3.62
CA TYR A 14 -17.66 -24.24 4.66
C TYR A 14 -16.46 -23.77 5.45
N ARG A 15 -16.24 -22.48 5.48
CA ARG A 15 -15.07 -21.86 6.10
C ARG A 15 -15.45 -20.58 6.82
N THR A 16 -14.72 -20.27 7.85
CA THR A 16 -14.74 -18.96 8.49
C THR A 16 -13.32 -18.58 8.88
N ALA A 17 -13.07 -17.29 9.02
CA ALA A 17 -11.77 -16.76 9.42
C ALA A 17 -11.89 -16.01 10.73
N VAL A 18 -10.93 -16.22 11.63
CA VAL A 18 -10.81 -15.49 12.89
C VAL A 18 -9.54 -14.67 12.88
N ILE A 19 -9.69 -13.38 13.07
CA ILE A 19 -8.58 -12.45 13.26
C ILE A 19 -8.49 -12.14 14.74
N GLY A 20 -7.32 -12.40 15.36
CA GLY A 20 -7.08 -12.14 16.77
C GLY A 20 -5.67 -11.61 17.01
N GLU A 21 -5.54 -10.67 17.93
CA GLU A 21 -4.27 -10.27 18.51
C GLU A 21 -3.84 -11.32 19.54
N ALA A 22 -2.54 -11.30 19.93
CA ALA A 22 -1.91 -12.33 20.76
C ALA A 22 -2.72 -12.77 22.00
N GLU A 23 -2.40 -13.94 22.51
CA GLU A 23 -2.83 -14.69 23.68
C GLU A 23 -4.04 -14.17 24.49
N GLY A 24 -5.20 -14.72 24.28
CA GLY A 24 -6.45 -14.45 25.01
C GLY A 24 -7.59 -13.95 24.13
N GLY A 25 -7.35 -12.98 23.25
CA GLY A 25 -8.36 -12.48 22.33
C GLY A 25 -8.78 -13.51 21.28
N PHE A 26 -7.83 -14.33 20.82
CA PHE A 26 -8.07 -15.38 19.83
C PHE A 26 -8.93 -16.53 20.39
N GLN A 27 -8.64 -16.98 21.63
CA GLN A 27 -9.42 -18.03 22.28
C GLN A 27 -10.86 -17.62 22.55
N LYS A 28 -11.08 -16.35 22.95
CA LYS A 28 -12.42 -15.81 23.16
C LYS A 28 -13.21 -15.78 21.86
N LYS A 29 -12.62 -15.24 20.78
CA LYS A 29 -13.23 -15.20 19.45
C LYS A 29 -13.55 -16.59 18.90
N LEU A 30 -12.68 -17.59 19.11
CA LEU A 30 -12.95 -18.97 18.72
C LEU A 30 -14.13 -19.57 19.48
N LYS A 31 -14.26 -19.29 20.78
CA LYS A 31 -15.42 -19.73 21.58
C LYS A 31 -16.72 -19.07 21.11
N GLU A 32 -16.70 -17.78 20.86
CA GLU A 32 -17.84 -17.03 20.34
C GLU A 32 -18.29 -17.58 18.98
N LEU A 33 -17.35 -17.87 18.08
CA LEU A 33 -17.62 -18.50 16.80
C LEU A 33 -18.23 -19.90 16.91
N SER A 34 -17.78 -20.70 17.89
CA SER A 34 -18.35 -22.05 18.09
C SER A 34 -19.81 -22.02 18.56
N LEU A 35 -20.26 -20.89 19.11
CA LEU A 35 -21.63 -20.70 19.60
C LEU A 35 -22.57 -20.05 18.57
N HIS A 36 -22.03 -19.27 17.63
CA HIS A 36 -22.78 -18.42 16.69
C HIS A 36 -22.19 -18.46 15.25
N ALA A 37 -21.72 -19.63 14.81
CA ALA A 37 -21.03 -19.72 13.53
C ALA A 37 -21.95 -19.43 12.35
N ASP A 38 -21.95 -18.22 11.87
CA ASP A 38 -22.28 -17.91 10.48
C ASP A 38 -21.14 -18.44 9.60
N VAL A 39 -21.22 -19.71 9.25
CA VAL A 39 -20.26 -20.38 8.38
C VAL A 39 -20.72 -20.18 6.95
N GLU A 40 -20.03 -19.34 6.21
CA GLU A 40 -20.33 -19.15 4.79
C GLU A 40 -19.81 -20.32 3.95
N LYS A 41 -20.65 -20.76 3.03
CA LYS A 41 -20.24 -21.71 2.00
C LYS A 41 -19.33 -20.97 1.02
N CYS A 42 -18.05 -21.37 0.97
CA CYS A 42 -17.17 -20.86 -0.07
C CYS A 42 -17.71 -21.25 -1.44
N PRO A 43 -17.93 -20.28 -2.33
CA PRO A 43 -18.34 -20.60 -3.69
C PRO A 43 -17.25 -21.44 -4.35
N GLY A 44 -17.50 -22.72 -4.57
CA GLY A 44 -16.59 -23.75 -5.08
C GLY A 44 -15.44 -23.29 -5.98
N SER A 45 -15.36 -23.71 -7.23
CA SER A 45 -14.29 -23.35 -8.19
C SER A 45 -14.39 -21.92 -8.77
N ILE A 46 -15.38 -21.13 -8.40
CA ILE A 46 -15.52 -19.75 -8.88
C ILE A 46 -14.58 -18.85 -8.07
N LYS A 47 -13.43 -18.53 -8.64
CA LYS A 47 -12.55 -17.50 -8.05
C LYS A 47 -13.26 -16.14 -8.14
N PRO A 48 -13.37 -15.38 -7.04
CA PRO A 48 -13.95 -14.04 -7.10
C PRO A 48 -13.12 -13.14 -8.03
N LYS A 49 -13.80 -12.29 -8.77
CA LYS A 49 -13.11 -11.22 -9.52
C LYS A 49 -12.69 -10.15 -8.53
N ILE A 50 -11.40 -9.83 -8.51
CA ILE A 50 -10.80 -8.86 -7.60
C ILE A 50 -10.44 -7.61 -8.40
N ALA A 51 -10.78 -6.44 -7.91
CA ALA A 51 -10.34 -5.16 -8.43
C ALA A 51 -9.32 -4.54 -7.48
N PHE A 52 -8.18 -4.07 -8.01
CA PHE A 52 -7.27 -3.21 -7.27
C PHE A 52 -7.58 -1.75 -7.61
N LEU A 53 -7.78 -0.95 -6.56
CA LEU A 53 -8.08 0.46 -6.68
C LEU A 53 -6.92 1.27 -6.09
N PHE A 54 -6.38 2.20 -6.89
CA PHE A 54 -5.23 3.01 -6.54
C PHE A 54 -5.63 4.45 -6.33
N THR A 55 -5.13 5.04 -5.24
CA THR A 55 -5.51 6.38 -4.80
C THR A 55 -4.75 7.48 -5.56
N GLY A 56 -5.20 8.71 -5.39
CA GLY A 56 -4.50 9.90 -5.86
C GLY A 56 -3.75 10.61 -4.73
N GLN A 57 -3.17 11.74 -5.08
CA GLN A 57 -2.51 12.62 -4.12
C GLN A 57 -3.48 13.09 -3.03
N GLY A 58 -3.01 13.05 -1.76
CA GLY A 58 -3.78 13.36 -0.56
C GLY A 58 -3.80 12.23 0.47
N SER A 59 -3.46 11.00 0.06
CA SER A 59 -3.39 9.83 0.94
C SER A 59 -2.03 9.64 1.64
N GLN A 60 -1.00 10.40 1.24
CA GLN A 60 0.36 10.27 1.74
C GLN A 60 0.52 10.77 3.18
N TYR A 61 1.39 10.11 3.92
CA TYR A 61 1.87 10.53 5.23
C TYR A 61 3.24 9.93 5.53
N THR A 62 4.02 10.62 6.34
CA THR A 62 5.34 10.13 6.78
C THR A 62 5.20 8.81 7.55
N GLY A 63 5.99 7.81 7.17
CA GLY A 63 5.96 6.49 7.78
C GLY A 63 4.92 5.54 7.21
N MET A 64 4.18 5.91 6.14
CA MET A 64 3.23 4.99 5.52
C MET A 64 3.92 3.72 5.03
N GLY A 65 3.35 2.56 5.41
CA GLY A 65 3.91 1.25 5.05
C GLY A 65 5.12 0.81 5.86
N TRP A 66 5.58 1.56 6.88
CA TRP A 66 6.79 1.23 7.66
C TRP A 66 6.77 -0.18 8.26
N GLU A 67 5.68 -0.59 8.89
CA GLU A 67 5.56 -1.93 9.49
C GLU A 67 5.68 -3.04 8.42
N LEU A 68 5.12 -2.81 7.23
CA LEU A 68 5.25 -3.73 6.11
C LEU A 68 6.69 -3.76 5.58
N TYR A 69 7.34 -2.61 5.50
CA TYR A 69 8.74 -2.51 5.09
C TYR A 69 9.66 -3.27 6.06
N GLU A 70 9.41 -3.22 7.37
CA GLU A 70 10.19 -3.96 8.36
C GLU A 70 9.90 -5.46 8.36
N THR A 71 8.63 -5.86 8.18
CA THR A 71 8.18 -7.22 8.45
C THR A 71 7.90 -8.07 7.20
N ARG A 72 7.79 -7.46 6.02
CA ARG A 72 7.44 -8.15 4.76
C ARG A 72 8.52 -8.01 3.70
N PRO A 73 9.34 -9.06 3.48
CA PRO A 73 10.45 -9.00 2.51
C PRO A 73 10.04 -8.55 1.11
N VAL A 74 8.93 -9.08 0.58
CA VAL A 74 8.42 -8.71 -0.76
C VAL A 74 8.11 -7.22 -0.87
N PHE A 75 7.46 -6.64 0.17
CA PHE A 75 7.15 -5.22 0.18
C PHE A 75 8.44 -4.38 0.25
N ARG A 76 9.38 -4.78 1.09
CA ARG A 76 10.69 -4.11 1.20
C ARG A 76 11.45 -4.12 -0.11
N GLU A 77 11.60 -5.28 -0.75
CA GLU A 77 12.31 -5.45 -2.01
C GLU A 77 11.70 -4.58 -3.13
N ALA A 78 10.36 -4.49 -3.18
CA ALA A 78 9.66 -3.63 -4.12
C ALA A 78 9.92 -2.15 -3.84
N MET A 79 9.90 -1.73 -2.57
CA MET A 79 10.21 -0.36 -2.16
C MET A 79 11.67 0.02 -2.46
N ASP A 80 12.63 -0.87 -2.13
CA ASP A 80 14.05 -0.68 -2.40
C ASP A 80 14.33 -0.56 -3.91
N LEU A 81 13.62 -1.35 -4.72
CA LEU A 81 13.70 -1.26 -6.18
C LEU A 81 13.17 0.10 -6.69
N CYS A 82 12.04 0.56 -6.17
CA CYS A 82 11.51 1.88 -6.51
C CYS A 82 12.47 3.00 -6.12
N ASP A 83 13.02 2.97 -4.91
CA ASP A 83 14.00 3.95 -4.43
C ASP A 83 15.24 3.99 -5.32
N LYS A 84 15.79 2.82 -5.67
CA LYS A 84 16.93 2.69 -6.56
C LYS A 84 16.66 3.30 -7.95
N ILE A 85 15.49 3.07 -8.53
CA ILE A 85 15.14 3.63 -9.85
C ILE A 85 14.95 5.15 -9.72
N LEU A 86 14.23 5.59 -8.70
CA LEU A 86 13.91 7.00 -8.47
C LEU A 86 15.14 7.85 -8.12
N SER A 87 16.22 7.26 -7.60
CA SER A 87 17.46 7.97 -7.30
C SER A 87 18.08 8.69 -8.51
N GLN A 88 17.69 8.32 -9.72
CA GLN A 88 18.13 8.99 -10.96
C GLN A 88 17.28 10.22 -11.32
N TYR A 89 16.12 10.39 -10.68
CA TYR A 89 15.11 11.40 -11.04
C TYR A 89 14.73 12.33 -9.88
N MET A 90 15.12 11.97 -8.66
CA MET A 90 14.86 12.73 -7.44
C MET A 90 16.17 13.19 -6.81
N ASP A 91 16.17 14.35 -6.20
CA ASP A 91 17.32 14.92 -5.48
C ASP A 91 17.49 14.35 -4.07
N LYS A 92 16.46 13.67 -3.56
CA LYS A 92 16.46 12.98 -2.26
C LYS A 92 15.98 11.55 -2.42
N PRO A 93 16.58 10.59 -1.68
CA PRO A 93 16.11 9.22 -1.66
C PRO A 93 14.66 9.12 -1.18
N LEU A 94 13.84 8.32 -1.88
CA LEU A 94 12.45 8.09 -1.52
C LEU A 94 12.29 7.56 -0.09
N LEU A 95 13.15 6.62 0.29
CA LEU A 95 13.10 6.01 1.62
C LEU A 95 13.46 6.98 2.75
N GLU A 96 14.27 8.00 2.50
CA GLU A 96 14.55 9.05 3.48
C GLU A 96 13.35 9.99 3.65
N ILE A 97 12.60 10.24 2.58
CA ILE A 97 11.37 11.04 2.61
C ILE A 97 10.26 10.32 3.37
N LEU A 98 10.08 9.04 3.07
CA LEU A 98 9.05 8.21 3.70
C LEU A 98 9.38 7.85 5.15
N TYR A 99 10.66 7.55 5.43
CA TYR A 99 11.15 7.00 6.70
C TYR A 99 12.36 7.79 7.20
N PRO A 100 12.21 9.08 7.56
CA PRO A 100 13.29 9.88 8.10
C PRO A 100 13.85 9.28 9.39
N ASP A 101 15.10 9.64 9.77
CA ASP A 101 15.80 9.05 10.91
C ASP A 101 15.08 9.25 12.24
N GLU A 102 14.38 10.37 12.40
CA GLU A 102 13.53 10.62 13.57
C GLU A 102 12.38 9.60 13.66
N PHE A 103 11.88 9.15 12.51
CA PHE A 103 10.84 8.13 12.44
C PHE A 103 11.39 6.74 12.79
N LYS A 104 12.57 6.38 12.30
CA LYS A 104 13.25 5.09 12.58
C LYS A 104 13.64 4.94 14.06
N LYS A 105 13.88 6.05 14.77
CA LYS A 105 14.17 6.06 16.22
C LYS A 105 12.92 5.97 17.10
N ARG A 106 11.75 5.85 16.50
CA ARG A 106 10.44 5.70 17.20
C ARG A 106 10.26 4.32 17.83
N ASP A 107 11.11 3.97 18.77
CA ASP A 107 10.72 2.98 19.76
C ASP A 107 10.06 3.73 20.93
N LYS A 108 8.77 3.38 21.18
CA LYS A 108 8.01 3.75 22.38
C LYS A 108 7.35 5.14 22.46
N GLY A 109 6.23 5.31 21.78
CA GLY A 109 5.12 6.09 22.35
C GLY A 109 5.20 7.62 22.33
N ILE A 110 6.15 8.24 21.67
CA ILE A 110 6.27 9.70 21.59
C ILE A 110 5.66 10.19 20.28
N LYS A 111 4.61 11.02 20.38
CA LYS A 111 4.07 11.77 19.24
C LYS A 111 5.05 12.91 18.91
N TYR A 112 5.76 12.78 17.80
CA TYR A 112 6.55 13.87 17.26
C TYR A 112 5.76 14.63 16.19
N GLN A 113 5.53 15.91 16.42
CA GLN A 113 5.32 16.87 15.36
C GLN A 113 6.72 17.33 14.94
N THR A 114 7.19 16.93 13.77
CA THR A 114 8.49 17.37 13.25
C THR A 114 8.28 18.20 11.99
N GLU A 115 8.97 19.30 11.88
CA GLU A 115 9.00 20.18 10.71
C GLU A 115 9.46 19.45 9.43
N SER A 116 10.14 18.29 9.59
CA SER A 116 10.56 17.44 8.47
C SER A 116 9.43 16.67 7.79
N THR A 117 8.19 16.70 8.33
CA THR A 117 7.05 15.95 7.77
C THR A 117 6.44 16.63 6.55
N ASP A 118 6.78 17.87 6.28
CA ASP A 118 6.13 18.64 5.22
C ASP A 118 6.62 18.26 3.81
N ILE A 119 7.83 17.73 3.70
CA ILE A 119 8.44 17.45 2.39
C ILE A 119 7.66 16.38 1.58
N ILE A 120 7.07 15.40 2.26
CA ILE A 120 6.24 14.38 1.58
C ILE A 120 4.98 14.97 0.94
N HIS A 121 4.56 16.17 1.36
CA HIS A 121 3.42 16.88 0.81
C HIS A 121 3.79 17.75 -0.41
N GLU A 122 5.06 17.87 -0.73
CA GLU A 122 5.49 18.48 -1.97
C GLU A 122 5.22 17.54 -3.14
N THR A 123 4.53 18.02 -4.18
CA THR A 123 4.04 17.21 -5.29
C THR A 123 5.15 16.41 -5.99
N ALA A 124 6.36 16.95 -6.05
CA ALA A 124 7.53 16.28 -6.61
C ALA A 124 7.89 14.97 -5.86
N TYR A 125 7.63 14.92 -4.57
CA TYR A 125 7.88 13.73 -3.75
C TYR A 125 6.62 12.90 -3.49
N THR A 126 5.47 13.56 -3.37
CA THR A 126 4.18 12.89 -3.13
C THR A 126 3.86 11.84 -4.18
N GLN A 127 4.00 12.20 -5.45
CA GLN A 127 3.59 11.31 -6.53
C GLN A 127 4.46 10.05 -6.62
N PRO A 128 5.81 10.13 -6.60
CA PRO A 128 6.65 8.94 -6.53
C PRO A 128 6.41 8.10 -5.27
N ALA A 129 6.16 8.74 -4.12
CA ALA A 129 5.93 8.04 -2.86
C ALA A 129 4.64 7.22 -2.88
N ILE A 130 3.53 7.81 -3.34
CA ILE A 130 2.25 7.09 -3.50
C ILE A 130 2.42 5.93 -4.48
N PHE A 131 3.02 6.18 -5.65
CA PHE A 131 3.25 5.13 -6.64
C PHE A 131 4.03 3.95 -6.04
N ALA A 132 5.16 4.22 -5.38
CA ALA A 132 6.01 3.17 -4.81
C ALA A 132 5.29 2.34 -3.73
N ILE A 133 4.53 2.98 -2.85
CA ILE A 133 3.72 2.29 -1.83
C ILE A 133 2.65 1.41 -2.49
N GLU A 134 1.90 1.95 -3.43
CA GLU A 134 0.81 1.24 -4.10
C GLU A 134 1.32 0.05 -4.93
N TYR A 135 2.42 0.25 -5.65
CA TYR A 135 3.10 -0.83 -6.36
C TYR A 135 3.57 -1.93 -5.41
N SER A 136 4.24 -1.55 -4.32
CA SER A 136 4.75 -2.52 -3.33
C SER A 136 3.65 -3.28 -2.62
N LEU A 137 2.51 -2.64 -2.34
CA LEU A 137 1.31 -3.30 -1.83
C LEU A 137 0.73 -4.29 -2.86
N ALA A 138 0.68 -3.92 -4.13
CA ALA A 138 0.20 -4.82 -5.17
C ALA A 138 1.09 -6.08 -5.30
N GLU A 139 2.41 -5.91 -5.29
CA GLU A 139 3.35 -7.03 -5.30
C GLU A 139 3.21 -7.91 -4.05
N LEU A 140 2.97 -7.31 -2.88
CA LEU A 140 2.70 -8.07 -1.65
C LEU A 140 1.42 -8.91 -1.77
N TRP A 141 0.31 -8.35 -2.27
CA TRP A 141 -0.93 -9.08 -2.50
C TRP A 141 -0.73 -10.21 -3.52
N LYS A 142 -0.03 -9.95 -4.62
CA LYS A 142 0.30 -10.97 -5.64
C LYS A 142 1.13 -12.10 -5.04
N SER A 143 2.06 -11.80 -4.15
CA SER A 143 2.87 -12.81 -3.45
C SER A 143 2.04 -13.77 -2.59
N TRP A 144 0.84 -13.35 -2.20
CA TRP A 144 -0.14 -14.19 -1.51
C TRP A 144 -1.13 -14.89 -2.45
N GLY A 145 -0.91 -14.81 -3.76
CA GLY A 145 -1.77 -15.40 -4.79
C GLY A 145 -3.07 -14.63 -5.05
N ILE A 146 -3.11 -13.36 -4.65
CA ILE A 146 -4.25 -12.48 -4.90
C ILE A 146 -3.94 -11.63 -6.14
N GLU A 147 -4.49 -12.04 -7.28
CA GLU A 147 -4.30 -11.39 -8.57
C GLU A 147 -5.51 -10.55 -8.94
N PRO A 148 -5.34 -9.29 -9.37
CA PRO A 148 -6.45 -8.47 -9.81
C PRO A 148 -6.97 -8.93 -11.18
N SER A 149 -8.29 -8.98 -11.32
CA SER A 149 -8.97 -9.15 -12.62
C SER A 149 -9.14 -7.79 -13.32
N VAL A 150 -9.16 -6.72 -12.54
CA VAL A 150 -9.32 -5.34 -12.99
C VAL A 150 -8.43 -4.44 -12.12
N VAL A 151 -7.83 -3.45 -12.72
CA VAL A 151 -7.10 -2.38 -12.03
C VAL A 151 -7.71 -1.04 -12.41
N MET A 152 -7.80 -0.14 -11.43
CA MET A 152 -8.34 1.22 -11.62
C MET A 152 -7.57 2.18 -10.73
N GLY A 153 -7.27 3.36 -11.23
CA GLY A 153 -6.56 4.39 -10.47
C GLY A 153 -7.21 5.76 -10.60
N HIS A 154 -6.94 6.60 -9.62
CA HIS A 154 -7.32 8.01 -9.65
C HIS A 154 -6.06 8.87 -9.70
N SER A 155 -5.94 9.76 -10.70
CA SER A 155 -4.80 10.67 -10.86
C SER A 155 -3.45 9.91 -10.92
N VAL A 156 -2.57 10.05 -9.90
CA VAL A 156 -1.29 9.32 -9.88
C VAL A 156 -1.49 7.80 -9.83
N GLY A 157 -2.54 7.32 -9.20
CA GLY A 157 -2.88 5.89 -9.15
C GLY A 157 -3.21 5.27 -10.50
N GLU A 158 -3.60 6.07 -11.51
CA GLU A 158 -3.76 5.57 -12.89
C GLU A 158 -2.44 5.06 -13.48
N ASN A 159 -1.31 5.65 -13.07
CA ASN A 159 0.00 5.20 -13.54
C ASN A 159 0.38 3.85 -12.93
N VAL A 160 0.00 3.60 -11.66
CA VAL A 160 0.15 2.28 -11.02
C VAL A 160 -0.73 1.25 -11.72
N ALA A 161 -2.00 1.58 -11.94
CA ALA A 161 -2.93 0.71 -12.65
C ALA A 161 -2.43 0.37 -14.06
N ALA A 162 -1.93 1.37 -14.81
CA ALA A 162 -1.39 1.18 -16.15
C ALA A 162 -0.13 0.29 -16.15
N HIS A 163 0.77 0.48 -15.17
CA HIS A 163 1.93 -0.40 -15.00
C HIS A 163 1.50 -1.86 -14.74
N LEU A 164 0.60 -2.08 -13.79
CA LEU A 164 0.11 -3.43 -13.47
C LEU A 164 -0.67 -4.08 -14.62
N ALA A 165 -1.29 -3.29 -15.47
CA ALA A 165 -1.93 -3.74 -16.70
C ALA A 165 -0.93 -4.02 -17.85
N GLY A 166 0.39 -3.79 -17.64
CA GLY A 166 1.44 -4.05 -18.63
C GLY A 166 1.59 -2.97 -19.71
N VAL A 167 1.04 -1.75 -19.49
CA VAL A 167 1.16 -0.63 -20.42
C VAL A 167 2.56 0.00 -20.37
N PHE A 168 3.16 0.08 -19.17
CA PHE A 168 4.48 0.65 -18.92
C PHE A 168 5.38 -0.33 -18.19
N THR A 169 6.69 -0.24 -18.41
CA THR A 169 7.66 -0.84 -17.50
C THR A 169 7.65 -0.11 -16.15
N LEU A 170 8.18 -0.72 -15.10
CA LEU A 170 8.30 -0.05 -13.80
C LEU A 170 9.18 1.20 -13.89
N GLU A 171 10.29 1.11 -14.62
CA GLU A 171 11.23 2.20 -14.85
C GLU A 171 10.55 3.39 -15.54
N ASP A 172 9.79 3.14 -16.61
CA ASP A 172 9.10 4.20 -17.36
C ASP A 172 8.00 4.84 -16.51
N ALA A 173 7.25 4.05 -15.75
CA ALA A 173 6.20 4.53 -14.87
C ALA A 173 6.78 5.41 -13.75
N LEU A 174 7.84 4.97 -13.07
CA LEU A 174 8.51 5.74 -12.01
C LEU A 174 9.14 7.03 -12.54
N LYS A 175 9.83 6.96 -13.69
CA LYS A 175 10.33 8.14 -14.38
C LYS A 175 9.21 9.14 -14.68
N MET A 176 8.11 8.65 -15.21
CA MET A 176 6.97 9.49 -15.59
C MET A 176 6.36 10.20 -14.37
N VAL A 177 6.12 9.48 -13.26
CA VAL A 177 5.53 10.11 -12.06
C VAL A 177 6.48 11.08 -11.38
N ALA A 178 7.79 10.81 -11.37
CA ALA A 178 8.80 11.73 -10.85
C ALA A 178 8.85 13.03 -11.68
N MET A 179 8.93 12.91 -13.00
CA MET A 179 8.92 14.07 -13.91
C MET A 179 7.60 14.86 -13.81
N ARG A 180 6.47 14.18 -13.77
CA ARG A 180 5.14 14.80 -13.60
C ARG A 180 5.07 15.57 -12.28
N GLY A 181 5.54 14.98 -11.18
CA GLY A 181 5.58 15.63 -9.87
C GLY A 181 6.42 16.91 -9.88
N CYS A 182 7.64 16.85 -10.44
CA CYS A 182 8.53 18.00 -10.57
C CYS A 182 7.93 19.11 -11.45
N LEU A 183 7.37 18.76 -12.62
CA LEU A 183 6.74 19.73 -13.50
C LEU A 183 5.54 20.40 -12.84
N MET A 184 4.67 19.66 -12.17
CA MET A 184 3.53 20.22 -11.45
C MET A 184 3.97 21.14 -10.30
N GLN A 185 5.03 20.77 -9.59
CA GLN A 185 5.55 21.60 -8.48
C GLN A 185 6.18 22.91 -8.99
N SER A 186 6.74 22.91 -10.18
CA SER A 186 7.35 24.12 -10.79
C SER A 186 6.32 25.15 -11.27
N LEU A 187 5.04 24.81 -11.33
CA LEU A 187 3.99 25.72 -11.75
C LEU A 187 3.74 26.82 -10.69
N PRO A 188 3.34 28.03 -11.13
CA PRO A 188 2.98 29.11 -10.19
C PRO A 188 1.87 28.67 -9.22
N LYS A 189 2.06 28.91 -7.92
CA LYS A 189 1.08 28.57 -6.85
C LYS A 189 -0.10 29.56 -6.78
N ASN A 190 -0.59 30.06 -7.89
CA ASN A 190 -1.69 31.05 -7.97
C ASN A 190 -3.05 30.42 -8.28
N GLY A 191 -3.11 29.12 -8.50
CA GLY A 191 -4.33 28.36 -8.71
C GLY A 191 -4.87 27.77 -7.41
N ARG A 192 -6.20 27.48 -7.41
CA ARG A 192 -6.87 26.74 -6.34
C ARG A 192 -7.72 25.64 -6.95
N MET A 193 -7.75 24.50 -6.30
CA MET A 193 -8.67 23.42 -6.61
C MET A 193 -9.77 23.41 -5.54
N VAL A 194 -11.01 23.38 -5.97
CA VAL A 194 -12.17 23.35 -5.08
C VAL A 194 -13.02 22.13 -5.43
N VAL A 195 -13.38 21.37 -4.41
CA VAL A 195 -14.35 20.27 -4.54
C VAL A 195 -15.71 20.81 -4.11
N ALA A 196 -16.66 20.79 -5.03
CA ALA A 196 -18.05 21.12 -4.72
C ALA A 196 -18.84 19.82 -4.56
N LEU A 197 -19.45 19.66 -3.38
CA LEU A 197 -20.42 18.60 -3.14
C LEU A 197 -21.78 19.17 -3.51
N ALA A 198 -22.35 18.70 -4.63
CA ALA A 198 -23.69 19.08 -5.07
C ALA A 198 -24.62 17.88 -4.93
N ASN A 199 -25.87 18.14 -4.48
CA ASN A 199 -26.94 17.13 -4.43
C ASN A 199 -27.59 16.99 -5.79
#